data_193ee21de9994c1cc2a1589e594847b7
#
_entry.id   193ee21de9994c1cc2a1589e594847b7
#
_cell.length_a   1.000
_cell.length_b   1.000
_cell.length_c   1.000
_cell.angle_alpha   90.00
_cell.angle_beta   90.00
_cell.angle_gamma   90.00
#
_symmetry.space_group_name_H-M   'P 1'
#
loop_
_entity.id
_entity.type
_entity.pdbx_description
1 polymer ?
#
loop_
_entity_poly.entity_id
_entity_poly.type
_entity_poly.pdbx_seq_one_letter_code
_entity_poly.pdbx_strand_id
1 'polypeptide(L)'
;MTYQHRETAGFPNFFEGDQIEFMTKGNMIPVEDSVATVTKVDGPDGKGGNMGDGSGSLTDIILTLDKPIPEEVKVNQHVVENITYTPEVSIHDNIFKETPTRGILVTTRKPIVIENNTFDGMGMAGIYISNDAQGWYESGPTRDVTIRNNTFTRGKAQAIYVDPTNPNVSTTQTVHENMTIEGNTFYLENQSVLDAKSVKDLTFKNNKIYRQDPSVTLTASAENTQLAVGESEKNFCGDKWNETG
;
A
#
# COMPACT_ATOMS: atom_id res chain seq x y z
N MET A 1 -26.14 -5.57 3.25
CA MET A 1 -25.42 -4.43 2.64
C MET A 1 -25.32 -4.66 1.15
N THR A 2 -25.52 -3.62 0.34
CA THR A 2 -25.31 -3.67 -1.12
C THR A 2 -24.06 -2.86 -1.45
N TYR A 3 -23.15 -3.41 -2.24
CA TYR A 3 -22.00 -2.67 -2.76
C TYR A 3 -21.94 -2.81 -4.30
N GLN A 4 -21.33 -1.83 -4.95
CA GLN A 4 -21.09 -1.87 -6.39
C GLN A 4 -19.66 -2.33 -6.65
N HIS A 5 -19.55 -3.38 -7.43
CA HIS A 5 -18.27 -3.89 -7.88
C HIS A 5 -17.86 -3.21 -9.19
N ARG A 6 -16.65 -2.71 -9.24
CA ARG A 6 -16.20 -1.89 -10.37
C ARG A 6 -15.32 -2.64 -11.35
N GLU A 7 -14.85 -3.83 -11.01
CA GLU A 7 -13.85 -4.48 -11.83
C GLU A 7 -14.18 -5.91 -12.23
N THR A 8 -13.65 -6.22 -13.37
CA THR A 8 -13.47 -7.53 -14.00
C THR A 8 -14.53 -8.55 -13.66
N ALA A 9 -15.53 -8.51 -14.49
CA ALA A 9 -16.46 -9.61 -14.67
C ALA A 9 -15.80 -10.98 -14.47
N GLY A 10 -16.38 -11.79 -13.61
CA GLY A 10 -16.01 -13.19 -13.46
C GLY A 10 -15.23 -13.56 -12.21
N PHE A 11 -14.79 -12.62 -11.38
CA PHE A 11 -14.07 -12.92 -10.12
C PHE A 11 -14.91 -12.52 -8.90
N PRO A 12 -15.32 -13.48 -8.06
CA PRO A 12 -15.97 -13.16 -6.80
C PRO A 12 -14.94 -12.53 -5.85
N ASN A 13 -15.30 -11.40 -5.23
CA ASN A 13 -14.44 -10.71 -4.27
C ASN A 13 -14.78 -11.03 -2.83
N PHE A 14 -15.94 -11.66 -2.60
CA PHE A 14 -16.39 -12.05 -1.26
C PHE A 14 -17.04 -13.42 -1.31
N PHE A 15 -16.80 -14.17 -0.24
CA PHE A 15 -17.39 -15.48 -0.01
C PHE A 15 -18.02 -15.52 1.39
N GLU A 16 -18.92 -16.48 1.61
CA GLU A 16 -19.42 -16.78 2.94
C GLU A 16 -18.25 -17.21 3.84
N GLY A 17 -18.18 -16.62 5.03
CA GLY A 17 -17.08 -16.81 5.97
C GLY A 17 -15.98 -15.74 5.87
N ASP A 18 -15.97 -14.92 4.83
CA ASP A 18 -15.00 -13.84 4.73
C ASP A 18 -15.20 -12.78 5.82
N GLN A 19 -14.09 -12.28 6.32
CA GLN A 19 -14.05 -11.12 7.19
C GLN A 19 -13.89 -9.84 6.37
N ILE A 20 -14.69 -8.85 6.73
CA ILE A 20 -14.65 -7.53 6.14
C ILE A 20 -14.43 -6.46 7.18
N GLU A 21 -13.92 -5.31 6.76
CA GLU A 21 -13.83 -4.11 7.57
C GLU A 21 -14.28 -2.90 6.75
N PHE A 22 -14.94 -1.94 7.41
CA PHE A 22 -15.27 -0.68 6.77
C PHE A 22 -14.17 0.34 6.94
N MET A 23 -13.96 1.16 5.91
CA MET A 23 -12.90 2.15 5.86
C MET A 23 -13.44 3.45 5.31
N THR A 24 -13.02 4.57 5.87
CA THR A 24 -13.33 5.89 5.32
C THR A 24 -12.66 6.08 3.96
N LYS A 25 -13.41 6.47 2.94
CA LYS A 25 -12.87 6.65 1.59
C LYS A 25 -11.89 7.83 1.49
N GLY A 26 -12.10 8.87 2.30
CA GLY A 26 -11.32 10.10 2.20
C GLY A 26 -9.90 9.98 2.78
N ASN A 27 -9.76 9.48 3.99
CA ASN A 27 -8.47 9.35 4.66
C ASN A 27 -7.98 7.90 4.77
N MET A 28 -8.80 6.92 4.36
CA MET A 28 -8.47 5.49 4.31
C MET A 28 -8.14 4.89 5.69
N ILE A 29 -8.83 5.38 6.71
CA ILE A 29 -8.72 4.89 8.08
C ILE A 29 -9.84 3.88 8.35
N PRO A 30 -9.53 2.72 8.95
CA PRO A 30 -10.55 1.76 9.39
C PRO A 30 -11.55 2.39 10.36
N VAL A 31 -12.81 2.02 10.20
CA VAL A 31 -13.87 2.37 11.14
C VAL A 31 -13.75 1.44 12.35
N GLU A 32 -13.73 2.01 13.55
CA GLU A 32 -13.61 1.27 14.80
C GLU A 32 -14.73 0.23 14.93
N ASP A 33 -14.41 -0.96 15.43
CA ASP A 33 -15.35 -2.07 15.68
C ASP A 33 -16.17 -2.52 14.44
N SER A 34 -15.73 -2.18 13.24
CA SER A 34 -16.47 -2.47 12.00
C SER A 34 -16.20 -3.85 11.39
N VAL A 35 -15.25 -4.62 11.94
CA VAL A 35 -14.96 -5.97 11.43
C VAL A 35 -16.20 -6.86 11.58
N ALA A 36 -16.65 -7.44 10.48
CA ALA A 36 -17.82 -8.34 10.43
C ALA A 36 -17.53 -9.55 9.54
N THR A 37 -18.31 -10.63 9.74
CA THR A 37 -18.23 -11.84 8.92
C THR A 37 -19.36 -11.85 7.90
N VAL A 38 -19.04 -12.17 6.65
CA VAL A 38 -20.03 -12.37 5.60
C VAL A 38 -20.72 -13.71 5.80
N THR A 39 -22.03 -13.68 6.05
CA THR A 39 -22.84 -14.90 6.26
C THR A 39 -23.60 -15.34 5.00
N LYS A 40 -23.74 -14.44 4.02
CA LYS A 40 -24.34 -14.74 2.72
C LYS A 40 -23.89 -13.73 1.67
N VAL A 41 -23.70 -14.19 0.45
CA VAL A 41 -23.43 -13.37 -0.72
C VAL A 41 -24.51 -13.61 -1.76
N ASP A 42 -25.29 -12.58 -2.10
CA ASP A 42 -26.28 -12.61 -3.17
C ASP A 42 -25.83 -11.71 -4.31
N GLY A 43 -25.67 -12.27 -5.50
CA GLY A 43 -25.43 -11.54 -6.73
C GLY A 43 -26.74 -11.10 -7.41
N PRO A 44 -26.66 -10.30 -8.48
CA PRO A 44 -27.83 -9.80 -9.19
C PRO A 44 -28.66 -10.92 -9.85
N ASP A 45 -28.10 -12.09 -10.04
CA ASP A 45 -28.73 -13.28 -10.55
C ASP A 45 -29.28 -14.24 -9.48
N GLY A 46 -29.18 -13.84 -8.19
CA GLY A 46 -29.55 -14.67 -7.05
C GLY A 46 -28.68 -15.93 -6.87
N LYS A 47 -27.56 -16.01 -7.56
CA LYS A 47 -26.66 -17.18 -7.55
C LYS A 47 -25.37 -16.96 -6.76
N GLY A 48 -25.44 -16.17 -5.71
CA GLY A 48 -24.34 -16.00 -4.77
C GLY A 48 -22.98 -15.71 -5.41
N GLY A 49 -22.54 -14.46 -5.38
CA GLY A 49 -21.17 -14.09 -5.68
C GLY A 49 -20.72 -14.15 -7.13
N ASN A 50 -21.57 -14.49 -8.05
CA ASN A 50 -21.19 -14.50 -9.46
C ASN A 50 -21.23 -13.08 -10.05
N MET A 51 -20.09 -12.61 -10.47
CA MET A 51 -19.75 -11.24 -10.77
C MET A 51 -20.03 -10.87 -12.23
N GLY A 52 -21.31 -10.96 -12.63
CA GLY A 52 -21.74 -10.45 -13.93
C GLY A 52 -21.29 -11.27 -15.13
N ASP A 53 -21.80 -10.87 -16.28
CA ASP A 53 -21.72 -11.56 -17.56
C ASP A 53 -20.49 -11.20 -18.42
N GLY A 54 -19.49 -10.53 -17.86
CA GLY A 54 -18.33 -10.07 -18.62
C GLY A 54 -18.52 -8.74 -19.35
N SER A 55 -19.66 -8.08 -19.16
CA SER A 55 -19.96 -6.81 -19.87
C SER A 55 -19.22 -5.60 -19.33
N GLY A 56 -18.49 -5.74 -18.21
CA GLY A 56 -17.81 -4.65 -17.52
C GLY A 56 -18.77 -3.66 -16.84
N SER A 57 -20.06 -3.97 -16.77
CA SER A 57 -21.03 -3.15 -16.06
C SER A 57 -20.89 -3.31 -14.54
N LEU A 58 -21.16 -2.23 -13.81
CA LEU A 58 -21.28 -2.26 -12.36
C LEU A 58 -22.43 -3.17 -11.96
N THR A 59 -22.13 -4.12 -11.09
CA THR A 59 -23.11 -5.09 -10.60
C THR A 59 -23.29 -4.90 -9.09
N ASP A 60 -24.51 -4.85 -8.65
CA ASP A 60 -24.83 -4.77 -7.22
C ASP A 60 -24.71 -6.16 -6.60
N ILE A 61 -23.91 -6.28 -5.55
CA ILE A 61 -23.77 -7.49 -4.76
C ILE A 61 -24.25 -7.21 -3.34
N ILE A 62 -25.04 -8.12 -2.79
CA ILE A 62 -25.60 -7.98 -1.46
C ILE A 62 -24.85 -8.90 -0.50
N LEU A 63 -24.17 -8.30 0.48
CA LEU A 63 -23.56 -9.02 1.58
C LEU A 63 -24.49 -9.00 2.79
N THR A 64 -24.77 -10.18 3.35
CA THR A 64 -25.38 -10.30 4.69
C THR A 64 -24.26 -10.50 5.69
N LEU A 65 -24.27 -9.74 6.76
CA LEU A 65 -23.24 -9.74 7.79
C LEU A 65 -23.77 -10.35 9.10
N ASP A 66 -22.87 -10.90 9.90
CA ASP A 66 -23.17 -11.49 11.20
C ASP A 66 -23.57 -10.45 12.27
N LYS A 67 -23.28 -9.17 12.02
CA LYS A 67 -23.63 -8.06 12.92
C LYS A 67 -24.10 -6.80 12.17
N PRO A 68 -24.77 -5.87 12.84
CA PRO A 68 -25.17 -4.60 12.25
C PRO A 68 -23.98 -3.78 11.73
N ILE A 69 -24.18 -3.04 10.66
CA ILE A 69 -23.22 -2.05 10.17
C ILE A 69 -23.19 -0.87 11.15
N PRO A 70 -21.99 -0.39 11.56
CA PRO A 70 -21.89 0.77 12.42
C PRO A 70 -22.64 2.00 11.88
N GLU A 71 -23.24 2.79 12.75
CA GLU A 71 -24.07 3.94 12.36
C GLU A 71 -23.29 5.03 11.62
N GLU A 72 -22.00 5.17 11.87
CA GLU A 72 -21.10 6.11 11.20
C GLU A 72 -20.80 5.73 9.75
N VAL A 73 -20.98 4.48 9.35
CA VAL A 73 -20.77 4.02 7.97
C VAL A 73 -21.86 4.57 7.05
N LYS A 74 -21.46 5.40 6.09
CA LYS A 74 -22.35 6.07 5.15
C LYS A 74 -22.00 5.72 3.71
N VAL A 75 -23.03 5.62 2.90
CA VAL A 75 -22.91 5.43 1.44
C VAL A 75 -22.05 6.55 0.83
N ASN A 76 -21.20 6.21 -0.11
CA ASN A 76 -20.26 7.11 -0.80
C ASN A 76 -19.13 7.72 0.06
N GLN A 77 -19.17 7.53 1.38
CA GLN A 77 -18.10 8.01 2.28
C GLN A 77 -17.20 6.89 2.78
N HIS A 78 -17.66 5.65 2.67
CA HIS A 78 -16.95 4.47 3.14
C HIS A 78 -16.84 3.43 2.03
N VAL A 79 -15.83 2.62 2.13
CA VAL A 79 -15.59 1.42 1.33
C VAL A 79 -15.53 0.22 2.24
N VAL A 80 -15.67 -0.96 1.67
CA VAL A 80 -15.51 -2.24 2.37
C VAL A 80 -14.25 -2.93 1.87
N GLU A 81 -13.43 -3.40 2.77
CA GLU A 81 -12.23 -4.20 2.50
C GLU A 81 -12.47 -5.65 2.89
N ASN A 82 -12.12 -6.60 2.03
CA ASN A 82 -12.00 -8.00 2.41
C ASN A 82 -10.65 -8.22 3.10
N ILE A 83 -10.69 -8.49 4.40
CA ILE A 83 -9.48 -8.66 5.21
C ILE A 83 -9.09 -10.13 5.41
N THR A 84 -9.81 -11.06 4.80
CA THR A 84 -9.56 -12.50 4.92
C THR A 84 -8.25 -12.91 4.27
N TYR A 85 -7.98 -12.38 3.07
CA TYR A 85 -6.86 -12.82 2.22
C TYR A 85 -5.65 -11.87 2.31
N THR A 86 -5.30 -11.50 3.52
CA THR A 86 -4.12 -10.65 3.79
C THR A 86 -3.03 -11.49 4.48
N PRO A 87 -2.15 -12.17 3.71
CA PRO A 87 -1.15 -13.06 4.28
C PRO A 87 0.01 -12.30 4.93
N GLU A 88 0.73 -12.97 5.83
CA GLU A 88 2.13 -12.65 6.09
C GLU A 88 2.96 -13.00 4.87
N VAL A 89 3.93 -12.15 4.51
CA VAL A 89 4.69 -12.31 3.27
C VAL A 89 6.19 -12.20 3.53
N SER A 90 6.96 -13.11 2.93
CA SER A 90 8.41 -13.03 2.88
C SER A 90 8.87 -13.11 1.43
N ILE A 91 9.57 -12.08 0.96
CA ILE A 91 10.11 -11.98 -0.40
C ILE A 91 11.62 -11.79 -0.28
N HIS A 92 12.39 -12.81 -0.61
CA HIS A 92 13.84 -12.77 -0.41
C HIS A 92 14.62 -13.45 -1.53
N ASP A 93 15.87 -13.03 -1.70
CA ASP A 93 16.85 -13.63 -2.62
C ASP A 93 16.39 -13.67 -4.09
N ASN A 94 15.57 -12.69 -4.51
CA ASN A 94 15.07 -12.60 -5.88
C ASN A 94 15.80 -11.50 -6.67
N ILE A 95 15.72 -11.61 -7.98
CA ILE A 95 16.15 -10.57 -8.92
C ILE A 95 14.93 -10.14 -9.74
N PHE A 96 14.48 -8.90 -9.51
CA PHE A 96 13.49 -8.22 -10.33
C PHE A 96 14.23 -7.40 -11.38
N LYS A 97 14.01 -7.70 -12.65
CA LYS A 97 14.79 -7.09 -13.73
C LYS A 97 13.93 -6.62 -14.88
N GLU A 98 14.24 -5.38 -15.37
CA GLU A 98 13.62 -4.79 -16.56
C GLU A 98 12.08 -4.82 -16.52
N THR A 99 11.49 -4.61 -15.35
CA THR A 99 10.03 -4.55 -15.18
C THR A 99 9.54 -3.19 -15.67
N PRO A 100 8.58 -3.12 -16.61
CA PRO A 100 8.09 -1.84 -17.13
C PRO A 100 7.27 -1.04 -16.10
N THR A 101 6.84 -1.69 -15.04
CA THR A 101 6.10 -1.12 -13.92
C THR A 101 6.93 -1.19 -12.63
N ARG A 102 6.27 -1.32 -11.47
CA ARG A 102 6.90 -1.52 -10.15
C ARG A 102 7.44 -2.93 -10.00
N GLY A 103 8.48 -3.08 -9.19
CA GLY A 103 9.02 -4.39 -8.84
C GLY A 103 8.07 -5.16 -7.91
N ILE A 104 7.66 -4.54 -6.81
CA ILE A 104 6.70 -5.09 -5.84
C ILE A 104 5.64 -4.05 -5.52
N LEU A 105 4.37 -4.47 -5.46
CA LEU A 105 3.27 -3.73 -4.87
C LEU A 105 2.88 -4.37 -3.54
N VAL A 106 2.88 -3.58 -2.48
CA VAL A 106 2.55 -4.04 -1.12
C VAL A 106 1.19 -3.47 -0.72
N THR A 107 0.25 -4.35 -0.42
CA THR A 107 -1.11 -4.01 0.00
C THR A 107 -1.61 -4.90 1.15
N THR A 108 -0.74 -5.68 1.78
CA THR A 108 -1.13 -6.55 2.91
C THR A 108 -1.02 -5.82 4.24
N ARG A 109 -1.96 -6.09 5.14
CA ARG A 109 -1.98 -5.57 6.51
C ARG A 109 -1.28 -6.49 7.53
N LYS A 110 -0.80 -7.65 7.09
CA LYS A 110 0.00 -8.57 7.91
C LYS A 110 1.49 -8.26 7.73
N PRO A 111 2.36 -8.73 8.62
CA PRO A 111 3.79 -8.51 8.49
C PRO A 111 4.35 -8.92 7.13
N ILE A 112 5.19 -8.05 6.58
CA ILE A 112 5.91 -8.33 5.34
C ILE A 112 7.40 -8.06 5.50
N VAL A 113 8.22 -8.99 5.05
CA VAL A 113 9.68 -8.85 4.97
C VAL A 113 10.12 -8.93 3.51
N ILE A 114 10.83 -7.91 3.05
CA ILE A 114 11.43 -7.84 1.71
C ILE A 114 12.94 -7.70 1.91
N GLU A 115 13.69 -8.77 1.66
CA GLU A 115 15.12 -8.78 1.99
C GLU A 115 15.99 -9.47 0.94
N ASN A 116 17.25 -9.03 0.85
CA ASN A 116 18.27 -9.60 -0.03
C ASN A 116 17.87 -9.66 -1.51
N ASN A 117 16.94 -8.83 -1.96
CA ASN A 117 16.53 -8.78 -3.36
C ASN A 117 17.34 -7.76 -4.15
N THR A 118 17.38 -7.96 -5.46
CA THR A 118 17.91 -6.97 -6.40
C THR A 118 16.78 -6.45 -7.30
N PHE A 119 16.62 -5.13 -7.32
CA PHE A 119 15.71 -4.41 -8.19
C PHE A 119 16.53 -3.68 -9.26
N ASP A 120 16.52 -4.18 -10.49
CA ASP A 120 17.39 -3.72 -11.57
C ASP A 120 16.57 -3.28 -12.78
N GLY A 121 16.53 -1.98 -13.07
CA GLY A 121 15.85 -1.44 -14.24
C GLY A 121 14.33 -1.35 -14.11
N MET A 122 13.81 -1.00 -12.93
CA MET A 122 12.36 -0.79 -12.73
C MET A 122 11.87 0.46 -13.47
N GLY A 123 10.80 0.33 -14.25
CA GLY A 123 10.18 1.44 -14.97
C GLY A 123 9.39 2.40 -14.08
N MET A 124 8.90 1.91 -12.95
CA MET A 124 8.27 2.65 -11.86
C MET A 124 9.02 2.39 -10.56
N ALA A 125 8.38 2.57 -9.41
CA ALA A 125 9.02 2.33 -8.11
C ALA A 125 9.55 0.89 -7.97
N GLY A 126 10.71 0.73 -7.33
CA GLY A 126 11.23 -0.59 -6.98
C GLY A 126 10.27 -1.33 -6.05
N ILE A 127 9.91 -0.69 -4.96
CA ILE A 127 8.87 -1.15 -4.03
C ILE A 127 7.84 -0.03 -3.89
N TYR A 128 6.58 -0.36 -4.18
CA TYR A 128 5.45 0.54 -4.02
C TYR A 128 4.53 0.01 -2.92
N ILE A 129 4.29 0.83 -1.91
CA ILE A 129 3.39 0.54 -0.79
C ILE A 129 2.19 1.46 -0.94
N SER A 130 1.02 0.90 -1.13
CA SER A 130 -0.20 1.65 -1.42
C SER A 130 -1.40 1.12 -0.65
N ASN A 131 -2.43 1.92 -0.63
CA ASN A 131 -3.79 1.57 -0.27
C ASN A 131 -4.70 2.41 -1.16
N ASP A 132 -5.50 1.80 -2.01
CA ASP A 132 -6.29 2.49 -3.03
C ASP A 132 -7.79 2.22 -2.91
N ALA A 133 -8.54 3.23 -2.53
CA ALA A 133 -9.99 3.23 -2.54
C ALA A 133 -10.59 4.19 -3.59
N GLN A 134 -9.78 4.66 -4.56
CA GLN A 134 -10.20 5.66 -5.56
C GLN A 134 -10.28 5.10 -6.98
N GLY A 135 -9.41 4.17 -7.33
CA GLY A 135 -9.27 3.68 -8.70
C GLY A 135 -9.22 2.16 -8.81
N TRP A 136 -8.14 1.54 -8.39
CA TRP A 136 -7.92 0.09 -8.54
C TRP A 136 -8.52 -0.74 -7.41
N TYR A 137 -8.84 -0.12 -6.28
CA TYR A 137 -9.35 -0.78 -5.09
C TYR A 137 -8.42 -1.89 -4.57
N GLU A 138 -7.14 -1.69 -4.75
CA GLU A 138 -6.08 -2.50 -4.16
C GLU A 138 -5.93 -2.07 -2.72
N SER A 139 -6.32 -2.90 -1.78
CA SER A 139 -6.49 -2.49 -0.40
C SER A 139 -5.42 -3.02 0.52
N GLY A 140 -5.25 -2.36 1.59
CA GLY A 140 -4.65 -2.74 2.82
C GLY A 140 -3.73 -1.69 3.41
N PRO A 141 -4.11 -1.07 4.53
CA PRO A 141 -3.16 -0.34 5.34
C PRO A 141 -2.11 -1.32 5.87
N THR A 142 -0.84 -1.10 5.53
CA THR A 142 0.25 -1.93 6.05
C THR A 142 0.53 -1.61 7.51
N ARG A 143 0.93 -2.63 8.31
CA ARG A 143 1.19 -2.45 9.73
C ARG A 143 2.62 -2.76 10.15
N ASP A 144 3.24 -3.74 9.54
CA ASP A 144 4.61 -4.15 9.85
C ASP A 144 5.36 -4.44 8.55
N VAL A 145 6.19 -3.50 8.09
CA VAL A 145 6.96 -3.61 6.86
C VAL A 145 8.44 -3.55 7.17
N THR A 146 9.19 -4.56 6.78
CA THR A 146 10.64 -4.58 6.85
C THR A 146 11.24 -4.71 5.46
N ILE A 147 12.00 -3.69 5.04
CA ILE A 147 12.73 -3.66 3.77
C ILE A 147 14.22 -3.59 4.10
N ARG A 148 14.96 -4.69 3.94
CA ARG A 148 16.35 -4.73 4.36
C ARG A 148 17.28 -5.46 3.40
N ASN A 149 18.54 -5.00 3.35
CA ASN A 149 19.61 -5.63 2.58
C ASN A 149 19.32 -5.80 1.09
N ASN A 150 18.41 -5.00 0.52
CA ASN A 150 18.12 -5.03 -0.91
C ASN A 150 19.07 -4.11 -1.67
N THR A 151 19.21 -4.38 -2.96
CA THR A 151 19.97 -3.54 -3.90
C THR A 151 19.02 -2.96 -4.94
N PHE A 152 19.08 -1.65 -5.15
CA PHE A 152 18.31 -0.92 -6.15
C PHE A 152 19.26 -0.29 -7.16
N THR A 153 19.05 -0.54 -8.43
CA THR A 153 19.91 -0.01 -9.51
C THR A 153 19.12 0.25 -10.78
N ARG A 154 19.54 1.24 -11.57
CA ARG A 154 18.99 1.60 -12.88
C ARG A 154 17.47 1.83 -12.92
N GLY A 155 16.84 2.16 -11.77
CA GLY A 155 15.41 2.51 -11.72
C GLY A 155 15.13 3.82 -12.44
N LYS A 156 13.88 4.05 -12.83
CA LYS A 156 13.44 5.30 -13.49
C LYS A 156 12.56 6.19 -12.61
N ALA A 157 12.16 5.68 -11.46
CA ALA A 157 11.33 6.38 -10.47
C ALA A 157 11.90 6.15 -9.06
N GLN A 158 11.13 6.44 -8.03
CA GLN A 158 11.53 6.27 -6.63
C GLN A 158 11.99 4.82 -6.39
N ALA A 159 13.05 4.63 -5.61
CA ALA A 159 13.45 3.29 -5.23
C ALA A 159 12.40 2.66 -4.31
N ILE A 160 11.92 3.42 -3.32
CA ILE A 160 10.81 3.05 -2.44
C ILE A 160 9.79 4.17 -2.44
N TYR A 161 8.55 3.83 -2.72
CA TYR A 161 7.44 4.77 -2.80
C TYR A 161 6.29 4.32 -1.91
N VAL A 162 5.86 5.18 -0.99
CA VAL A 162 4.72 4.94 -0.09
C VAL A 162 3.69 6.02 -0.35
N ASP A 163 2.63 5.67 -1.06
CA ASP A 163 1.62 6.63 -1.47
C ASP A 163 0.21 6.01 -1.48
N PRO A 164 -0.46 6.01 -0.34
CA PRO A 164 -1.88 5.69 -0.30
C PRO A 164 -2.67 6.78 -1.04
N THR A 165 -3.71 6.37 -1.78
CA THR A 165 -4.50 7.28 -2.63
C THR A 165 -5.52 8.12 -1.84
N ASN A 166 -5.29 8.34 -0.55
CA ASN A 166 -6.17 9.13 0.30
C ASN A 166 -6.15 10.62 -0.13
N PRO A 167 -7.28 11.19 -0.58
CA PRO A 167 -7.36 12.62 -0.93
C PRO A 167 -7.27 13.52 0.30
N ASN A 168 -7.67 13.04 1.46
CA ASN A 168 -7.63 13.77 2.73
C ASN A 168 -6.53 13.21 3.61
N VAL A 169 -5.46 13.97 3.78
CA VAL A 169 -4.38 13.63 4.71
C VAL A 169 -4.80 14.04 6.13
N SER A 170 -4.79 13.08 7.04
CA SER A 170 -5.06 13.35 8.46
C SER A 170 -3.77 13.80 9.15
N THR A 171 -3.86 14.78 10.03
CA THR A 171 -2.74 15.22 10.86
C THR A 171 -2.54 14.37 12.11
N THR A 172 -3.50 13.52 12.45
CA THR A 172 -3.50 12.71 13.68
C THR A 172 -3.51 11.20 13.45
N GLN A 173 -3.86 10.78 12.25
CA GLN A 173 -3.96 9.36 11.89
C GLN A 173 -3.27 9.12 10.57
N THR A 174 -2.51 8.05 10.48
CA THR A 174 -1.81 7.63 9.27
C THR A 174 -2.43 6.37 8.68
N VAL A 175 -2.29 6.20 7.37
CA VAL A 175 -2.77 5.00 6.67
C VAL A 175 -1.89 3.80 7.02
N HIS A 176 -0.58 3.99 7.00
CA HIS A 176 0.41 2.94 7.26
C HIS A 176 1.10 3.14 8.61
N GLU A 177 1.64 2.07 9.18
CA GLU A 177 2.36 2.11 10.46
C GLU A 177 3.50 1.11 10.45
N ASN A 178 4.51 1.39 11.29
CA ASN A 178 5.62 0.51 11.64
C ASN A 178 6.40 -0.01 10.42
N MET A 179 7.19 0.88 9.82
CA MET A 179 7.99 0.57 8.64
C MET A 179 9.47 0.73 8.92
N THR A 180 10.27 -0.29 8.64
CA THR A 180 11.72 -0.27 8.78
C THR A 180 12.39 -0.49 7.43
N ILE A 181 13.24 0.48 7.03
CA ILE A 181 14.04 0.44 5.80
C ILE A 181 15.51 0.53 6.22
N GLU A 182 16.23 -0.61 6.19
CA GLU A 182 17.58 -0.64 6.72
C GLU A 182 18.55 -1.50 5.91
N GLY A 183 19.83 -1.13 5.91
CA GLY A 183 20.90 -1.91 5.33
C GLY A 183 20.84 -2.05 3.80
N ASN A 184 19.95 -1.34 3.11
CA ASN A 184 19.80 -1.40 1.66
C ASN A 184 20.91 -0.63 0.95
N THR A 185 21.16 -0.98 -0.31
CA THR A 185 22.10 -0.30 -1.18
C THR A 185 21.36 0.29 -2.38
N PHE A 186 21.51 1.58 -2.59
CA PHE A 186 20.87 2.32 -3.67
C PHE A 186 21.93 2.89 -4.63
N TYR A 187 21.86 2.52 -5.90
CA TYR A 187 22.63 3.12 -7.00
C TYR A 187 21.69 3.96 -7.85
N LEU A 188 21.70 5.28 -7.64
CA LEU A 188 20.70 6.20 -8.18
C LEU A 188 21.36 7.22 -9.14
N GLU A 189 20.65 7.55 -10.21
CA GLU A 189 20.99 8.64 -11.13
C GLU A 189 20.36 9.96 -10.61
N ASN A 190 19.04 10.10 -10.78
CA ASN A 190 18.28 11.29 -10.39
C ASN A 190 16.96 10.95 -9.65
N GLN A 191 16.75 9.68 -9.30
CA GLN A 191 15.54 9.22 -8.65
C GLN A 191 15.56 9.56 -7.16
N SER A 192 14.39 9.65 -6.56
CA SER A 192 14.26 9.69 -5.09
C SER A 192 14.61 8.33 -4.50
N VAL A 193 15.33 8.36 -3.37
CA VAL A 193 15.60 7.17 -2.56
C VAL A 193 14.32 6.65 -1.94
N LEU A 194 13.63 7.55 -1.28
CA LEU A 194 12.38 7.31 -0.56
C LEU A 194 11.45 8.49 -0.80
N ASP A 195 10.20 8.19 -1.04
CA ASP A 195 9.11 9.15 -1.01
C ASP A 195 7.96 8.50 -0.24
N ALA A 196 7.58 9.08 0.89
CA ALA A 196 6.65 8.47 1.82
C ALA A 196 5.58 9.44 2.29
N LYS A 197 4.33 8.97 2.25
CA LYS A 197 3.16 9.70 2.71
C LYS A 197 2.36 8.85 3.68
N SER A 198 1.90 9.47 4.78
CA SER A 198 0.94 8.90 5.71
C SER A 198 1.43 7.61 6.40
N VAL A 199 2.61 7.67 6.97
CA VAL A 199 3.24 6.58 7.72
C VAL A 199 3.57 7.01 9.14
N LYS A 200 3.12 6.25 10.13
CA LYS A 200 3.56 6.37 11.51
C LYS A 200 4.71 5.39 11.78
N ASP A 201 5.69 5.85 12.54
CA ASP A 201 6.86 5.04 12.94
C ASP A 201 7.64 4.47 11.74
N LEU A 202 8.06 5.35 10.81
CA LEU A 202 8.97 5.04 9.73
C LEU A 202 10.43 5.20 10.19
N THR A 203 11.21 4.13 10.09
CA THR A 203 12.65 4.12 10.37
C THR A 203 13.44 3.93 9.07
N PHE A 204 14.33 4.86 8.76
CA PHE A 204 15.24 4.77 7.61
C PHE A 204 16.69 4.91 8.11
N LYS A 205 17.45 3.80 8.13
CA LYS A 205 18.80 3.79 8.74
C LYS A 205 19.76 2.79 8.10
N ASN A 206 21.05 3.04 8.27
CA ASN A 206 22.13 2.14 7.84
C ASN A 206 22.12 1.78 6.35
N ASN A 207 21.49 2.62 5.52
CA ASN A 207 21.42 2.42 4.09
C ASN A 207 22.66 3.02 3.40
N LYS A 208 23.06 2.46 2.27
CA LYS A 208 24.16 2.96 1.44
C LYS A 208 23.57 3.57 0.17
N ILE A 209 23.85 4.85 -0.08
CA ILE A 209 23.30 5.58 -1.20
C ILE A 209 24.45 6.10 -2.06
N TYR A 210 24.50 5.61 -3.31
CA TYR A 210 25.51 5.99 -4.29
C TYR A 210 24.86 6.75 -5.43
N ARG A 211 25.32 7.97 -5.66
CA ARG A 211 24.96 8.75 -6.86
C ARG A 211 25.84 8.32 -8.02
N GLN A 212 25.24 8.01 -9.13
CA GLN A 212 26.00 7.77 -10.37
C GLN A 212 26.48 9.07 -11.00
N ASP A 213 25.71 10.17 -10.85
CA ASP A 213 26.12 11.52 -11.23
C ASP A 213 26.26 12.42 -9.98
N PRO A 214 27.48 12.83 -9.59
CA PRO A 214 27.70 13.68 -8.44
C PRO A 214 27.07 15.09 -8.54
N SER A 215 26.73 15.55 -9.73
CA SER A 215 26.08 16.85 -9.94
C SER A 215 24.59 16.84 -9.58
N VAL A 216 23.97 15.65 -9.54
CA VAL A 216 22.56 15.49 -9.20
C VAL A 216 22.38 15.41 -7.70
N THR A 217 21.45 16.17 -7.19
CA THR A 217 21.03 16.08 -5.79
C THR A 217 19.91 15.05 -5.66
N LEU A 218 20.15 14.03 -4.85
CA LEU A 218 19.11 13.07 -4.52
C LEU A 218 18.11 13.67 -3.54
N THR A 219 16.87 13.24 -3.64
CA THR A 219 15.78 13.71 -2.79
C THR A 219 15.18 12.56 -2.01
N ALA A 220 14.68 12.87 -0.83
CA ALA A 220 13.79 12.03 -0.06
C ALA A 220 12.71 12.93 0.53
N SER A 221 11.50 12.44 0.60
CA SER A 221 10.38 13.17 1.18
C SER A 221 9.57 12.28 2.12
N ALA A 222 8.98 12.90 3.12
CA ALA A 222 8.10 12.25 4.06
C ALA A 222 6.97 13.21 4.43
N GLU A 223 5.79 13.00 3.86
CA GLU A 223 4.60 13.80 4.15
C GLU A 223 3.72 13.06 5.14
N ASN A 224 3.28 13.77 6.20
CA ASN A 224 2.46 13.20 7.28
C ASN A 224 3.04 11.87 7.79
N THR A 225 4.33 11.87 8.08
CA THR A 225 5.09 10.68 8.43
C THR A 225 5.95 10.95 9.66
N GLN A 226 5.90 10.07 10.66
CA GLN A 226 6.84 10.08 11.78
C GLN A 226 8.08 9.31 11.34
N LEU A 227 9.14 10.04 11.00
CA LEU A 227 10.36 9.50 10.42
C LEU A 227 11.52 9.55 11.40
N ALA A 228 12.17 8.40 11.63
CA ALA A 228 13.47 8.32 12.25
C ALA A 228 14.55 8.04 11.20
N VAL A 229 15.46 8.99 11.00
CA VAL A 229 16.54 8.90 10.01
C VAL A 229 17.88 8.69 10.72
N GLY A 230 18.69 7.77 10.24
CA GLY A 230 20.06 7.57 10.73
C GLY A 230 20.97 8.75 10.39
N GLU A 231 22.01 8.98 11.21
CA GLU A 231 22.92 10.12 11.01
C GLU A 231 23.68 10.05 9.66
N SER A 232 23.96 8.83 9.16
CA SER A 232 24.60 8.65 7.86
C SER A 232 23.74 9.18 6.71
N GLU A 233 22.45 8.95 6.77
CA GLU A 233 21.47 9.35 5.75
C GLU A 233 21.22 10.86 5.81
N LYS A 234 21.14 11.45 7.01
CA LYS A 234 21.02 12.91 7.17
C LYS A 234 22.21 13.63 6.53
N ASN A 235 23.42 13.15 6.76
CA ASN A 235 24.62 13.72 6.16
C ASN A 235 24.67 13.57 4.64
N PHE A 236 24.04 12.53 4.08
CA PHE A 236 24.02 12.28 2.66
C PHE A 236 22.99 13.12 1.90
N CYS A 237 21.80 13.24 2.43
CA CYS A 237 20.70 14.00 1.82
C CYS A 237 20.77 15.51 2.15
N GLY A 238 21.59 15.90 3.15
CA GLY A 238 21.71 17.29 3.60
C GLY A 238 20.38 17.85 4.12
N ASP A 239 20.17 19.16 3.98
CA ASP A 239 18.95 19.85 4.42
C ASP A 239 17.70 19.55 3.57
N LYS A 240 17.74 18.51 2.74
CA LYS A 240 16.66 18.14 1.82
C LYS A 240 15.78 16.97 2.28
N TRP A 241 15.93 16.57 3.53
CA TRP A 241 14.86 15.85 4.19
C TRP A 241 13.73 16.83 4.50
N ASN A 242 12.73 16.88 3.63
CA ASN A 242 11.56 17.70 3.87
C ASN A 242 10.57 16.91 4.74
N GLU A 243 10.61 17.17 6.05
CA GLU A 243 9.52 16.80 6.95
C GLU A 243 8.42 17.86 6.78
N THR A 244 7.42 17.57 5.96
CA THR A 244 6.20 18.37 5.92
C THR A 244 5.21 17.73 6.88
N GLY A 245 5.11 18.27 8.11
CA GLY A 245 4.14 17.93 9.13
C GLY A 245 2.74 18.43 8.82
#